data_6c92628a01857969896a4222f04a2cc5
#
_entry.id   6c92628a01857969896a4222f04a2cc5
#
_cell.length_a   1.000
_cell.length_b   1.000
_cell.length_c   1.000
_cell.angle_alpha   90.00
_cell.angle_beta   90.00
_cell.angle_gamma   90.00
#
_symmetry.space_group_name_H-M   'P 1'
#
loop_
_entity.id
_entity.type
_entity.pdbx_description
1 polymer ?
#
loop_
_entity_poly.entity_id
_entity_poly.type
_entity_poly.pdbx_seq_one_letter_code
_entity_poly.pdbx_strand_id
1 'polypeptide(L)'
;MGNLVAIVGRPNVGKSTLFNRLTNSRRAIVSDEAGTTRDRQYGKCEWNGREFSVVDTGGWVVNSDDVFEEEIRKQVIVATEEADLVLFLVDIKNGLTDLDQDVALILRRSKLPVVLVANKADDGKDLYGQYEFYKLGLGDPFCVSAATGSGTGDLLDFMLTKLKSDEADDIEDGTPRFAVVGRPNAGKSSIINAFIGEDRNIVTDIAGTTRDSIYTKYDKFGFDFYLVDTAGIRRKNKVTEDLEFYSVMRSIRAIENSDVCILMIDATRGIEAQDMNIFQLIQKNNKSLVVVVNKWDLVEDKSQEAIKTFETAIRNRMAPFVDFPIIFASAVTKQRIFKVLETAKQVYLNRTIKIGTSKLNEVMLPIIEQTPPPSIKGKYIKIKYISQVPDTQIPTFVFYANLPQYVKESYRRFLENKMRENWTLTGTPINVFIRQK
;
A
#
# COMPACT_ATOMS: atom_id res chain seq x y z
N MET A 1 -11.07 -7.50 -2.49
CA MET A 1 -10.22 -6.37 -3.00
C MET A 1 -10.29 -5.20 -2.06
N GLY A 2 -9.14 -4.54 -1.76
CA GLY A 2 -9.16 -3.29 -1.01
C GLY A 2 -9.85 -2.19 -1.81
N ASN A 3 -10.83 -1.50 -1.23
CA ASN A 3 -11.46 -0.35 -1.84
C ASN A 3 -10.56 0.89 -1.70
N LEU A 4 -10.34 1.62 -2.78
CA LEU A 4 -9.52 2.83 -2.81
C LEU A 4 -10.38 4.08 -2.98
N VAL A 5 -10.30 4.99 -2.01
CA VAL A 5 -11.04 6.26 -1.99
C VAL A 5 -10.09 7.42 -2.25
N ALA A 6 -10.35 8.21 -3.28
CA ALA A 6 -9.55 9.41 -3.58
C ALA A 6 -10.25 10.68 -3.09
N ILE A 7 -9.53 11.55 -2.39
CA ILE A 7 -10.01 12.87 -1.98
C ILE A 7 -9.52 13.89 -2.99
N VAL A 8 -10.43 14.52 -3.73
CA VAL A 8 -10.13 15.54 -4.74
C VAL A 8 -10.80 16.87 -4.41
N GLY A 9 -10.32 17.95 -4.99
CA GLY A 9 -10.86 19.28 -4.81
C GLY A 9 -9.75 20.34 -4.90
N ARG A 10 -10.14 21.61 -5.02
CA ARG A 10 -9.19 22.73 -5.08
C ARG A 10 -8.34 22.82 -3.80
N PRO A 11 -7.26 23.59 -3.79
CA PRO A 11 -6.45 23.83 -2.60
C PRO A 11 -7.24 24.48 -1.47
N ASN A 12 -6.77 24.25 -0.26
CA ASN A 12 -7.30 24.86 0.96
C ASN A 12 -8.77 24.53 1.31
N VAL A 13 -9.43 23.59 0.58
CA VAL A 13 -10.78 23.11 0.95
C VAL A 13 -10.74 22.15 2.15
N GLY A 14 -9.55 21.74 2.61
CA GLY A 14 -9.37 20.89 3.77
C GLY A 14 -9.20 19.40 3.46
N LYS A 15 -8.71 19.04 2.27
CA LYS A 15 -8.45 17.63 1.87
C LYS A 15 -7.58 16.88 2.89
N SER A 16 -6.41 17.45 3.21
CA SER A 16 -5.47 16.80 4.16
C SER A 16 -6.03 16.77 5.59
N THR A 17 -6.88 17.71 5.97
CA THR A 17 -7.56 17.68 7.27
C THR A 17 -8.57 16.54 7.32
N LEU A 18 -9.37 16.37 6.27
CA LEU A 18 -10.31 15.26 6.17
C LEU A 18 -9.58 13.92 6.08
N PHE A 19 -8.53 13.82 5.27
CA PHE A 19 -7.68 12.64 5.19
C PHE A 19 -7.16 12.21 6.57
N ASN A 20 -6.57 13.14 7.32
CA ASN A 20 -6.08 12.85 8.67
C ASN A 20 -7.22 12.45 9.62
N ARG A 21 -8.40 13.04 9.48
CA ARG A 21 -9.57 12.67 10.28
C ARG A 21 -10.02 11.24 10.00
N LEU A 22 -10.12 10.85 8.74
CA LEU A 22 -10.55 9.52 8.33
C LEU A 22 -9.53 8.44 8.72
N THR A 23 -8.25 8.71 8.55
CA THR A 23 -7.16 7.75 8.82
C THR A 23 -6.75 7.67 10.29
N ASN A 24 -7.03 8.71 11.11
CA ASN A 24 -6.74 8.74 12.55
C ASN A 24 -7.91 8.29 13.44
N SER A 25 -8.97 7.74 12.88
CA SER A 25 -10.09 7.19 13.65
C SER A 25 -9.61 5.99 14.48
N ARG A 26 -9.58 6.16 15.75
CA ARG A 26 -9.25 5.44 17.01
C ARG A 26 -8.96 3.91 17.00
N ARG A 27 -8.42 3.30 15.94
CA ARG A 27 -7.92 1.90 16.00
C ARG A 27 -6.63 1.65 15.21
N ALA A 28 -5.92 2.67 14.81
CA ALA A 28 -4.55 2.48 14.33
C ALA A 28 -3.64 2.09 15.50
N ILE A 29 -3.65 0.80 15.84
CA ILE A 29 -2.53 0.18 16.55
C ILE A 29 -1.45 0.02 15.49
N VAL A 30 -0.70 1.06 15.17
CA VAL A 30 0.56 0.91 14.43
C VAL A 30 1.44 2.13 14.66
N SER A 31 2.61 1.87 15.21
CA SER A 31 3.88 2.60 15.12
C SER A 31 3.81 4.12 15.07
N ASP A 32 4.11 4.73 16.23
CA ASP A 32 4.61 6.09 16.37
C ASP A 32 5.99 6.27 15.72
N GLU A 33 6.14 6.02 14.43
CA GLU A 33 7.30 6.52 13.68
C GLU A 33 6.82 7.71 12.85
N ALA A 34 7.23 8.89 13.31
CA ALA A 34 7.03 10.15 12.60
C ALA A 34 7.70 10.05 11.22
N GLY A 35 6.93 9.72 10.21
CA GLY A 35 7.34 9.76 8.81
C GLY A 35 7.46 11.18 8.29
N THR A 36 8.30 11.38 7.29
CA THR A 36 8.53 12.62 6.57
C THR A 36 7.22 13.18 5.99
N THR A 37 7.16 14.48 5.71
CA THR A 37 5.96 15.24 5.24
C THR A 37 5.25 14.66 4.01
N ARG A 38 5.84 13.72 3.27
CA ARG A 38 5.25 12.99 2.13
C ARG A 38 4.45 11.74 2.53
N ASP A 39 4.61 11.22 3.75
CA ASP A 39 3.87 10.05 4.26
C ASP A 39 2.38 10.32 4.57
N ARG A 40 1.93 11.57 4.41
CA ARG A 40 0.58 12.02 4.78
C ARG A 40 -0.46 11.87 3.68
N GLN A 41 -0.18 11.15 2.61
CA GLN A 41 -1.03 11.14 1.41
C GLN A 41 -1.78 9.82 1.19
N TYR A 42 -1.38 8.75 1.88
CA TYR A 42 -2.01 7.43 1.84
C TYR A 42 -2.21 6.90 3.25
N GLY A 43 -3.40 6.41 3.53
CA GLY A 43 -3.73 5.81 4.82
C GLY A 43 -4.90 4.86 4.72
N LYS A 44 -5.06 4.01 5.73
CA LYS A 44 -6.18 3.09 5.86
C LYS A 44 -7.21 3.65 6.82
N CYS A 45 -8.47 3.42 6.52
CA CYS A 45 -9.61 3.74 7.35
C CYS A 45 -10.40 2.47 7.63
N GLU A 46 -10.75 2.24 8.88
CA GLU A 46 -11.65 1.16 9.29
C GLU A 46 -12.93 1.76 9.84
N TRP A 47 -14.07 1.38 9.28
CA TRP A 47 -15.39 1.82 9.74
C TRP A 47 -16.39 0.67 9.69
N ASN A 48 -17.12 0.46 10.78
CA ASN A 48 -18.10 -0.63 10.90
C ASN A 48 -17.56 -2.01 10.49
N GLY A 49 -16.27 -2.29 10.81
CA GLY A 49 -15.61 -3.56 10.51
C GLY A 49 -15.15 -3.71 9.06
N ARG A 50 -15.30 -2.69 8.22
CA ARG A 50 -14.79 -2.67 6.84
C ARG A 50 -13.58 -1.75 6.73
N GLU A 51 -12.52 -2.27 6.13
CA GLU A 51 -11.29 -1.51 5.86
C GLU A 51 -11.28 -1.01 4.40
N PHE A 52 -10.86 0.23 4.20
CA PHE A 52 -10.62 0.80 2.89
C PHE A 52 -9.44 1.78 2.94
N SER A 53 -8.84 2.02 1.80
CA SER A 53 -7.71 2.93 1.66
C SER A 53 -8.15 4.31 1.21
N VAL A 54 -7.49 5.35 1.73
CA VAL A 54 -7.77 6.75 1.39
C VAL A 54 -6.50 7.39 0.86
N VAL A 55 -6.62 8.17 -0.22
CA VAL A 55 -5.52 8.95 -0.82
C VAL A 55 -5.90 10.42 -0.89
N ASP A 56 -5.02 11.29 -0.37
CA ASP A 56 -5.12 12.75 -0.53
C ASP A 56 -4.36 13.19 -1.79
N THR A 57 -5.08 13.72 -2.78
CA THR A 57 -4.47 14.21 -4.03
C THR A 57 -3.75 15.54 -3.86
N GLY A 58 -4.05 16.32 -2.83
CA GLY A 58 -3.60 17.72 -2.69
C GLY A 58 -2.10 17.88 -2.36
N GLY A 59 -1.43 16.85 -1.93
CA GLY A 59 -0.01 16.91 -1.57
C GLY A 59 0.97 16.74 -2.74
N TRP A 60 0.48 16.58 -3.97
CA TRP A 60 1.28 16.30 -5.17
C TRP A 60 1.44 17.51 -6.10
N VAL A 61 0.99 18.67 -5.70
CA VAL A 61 1.08 19.90 -6.50
C VAL A 61 2.45 20.55 -6.30
N VAL A 62 3.20 20.74 -7.39
CA VAL A 62 4.46 21.49 -7.42
C VAL A 62 4.15 22.97 -7.65
N ASN A 63 4.76 23.85 -6.85
CA ASN A 63 4.52 25.29 -6.78
C ASN A 63 4.80 26.02 -8.12
N SER A 64 3.73 26.36 -8.89
CA SER A 64 3.72 27.44 -9.87
C SER A 64 2.28 27.84 -10.19
N ASP A 65 1.96 29.11 -10.12
CA ASP A 65 0.58 29.64 -10.14
C ASP A 65 -0.16 29.41 -11.47
N ASP A 66 0.50 29.37 -12.61
CA ASP A 66 -0.13 29.21 -13.95
C ASP A 66 -0.32 27.76 -14.40
N VAL A 67 0.36 26.79 -13.77
CA VAL A 67 0.27 25.35 -14.09
C VAL A 67 -0.76 24.63 -13.21
N PHE A 68 -1.29 25.34 -12.23
CA PHE A 68 -2.01 24.79 -11.09
C PHE A 68 -3.37 24.14 -11.45
N GLU A 69 -4.18 24.80 -12.30
CA GLU A 69 -5.50 24.29 -12.68
C GLU A 69 -5.40 23.03 -13.54
N GLU A 70 -4.45 23.01 -14.48
CA GLU A 70 -4.21 21.84 -15.33
C GLU A 70 -3.75 20.64 -14.52
N GLU A 71 -2.93 20.87 -13.49
CA GLU A 71 -2.45 19.81 -12.58
C GLU A 71 -3.58 19.21 -11.74
N ILE A 72 -4.48 20.05 -11.23
CA ILE A 72 -5.68 19.60 -10.53
C ILE A 72 -6.57 18.75 -11.45
N ARG A 73 -6.82 19.21 -12.68
CA ARG A 73 -7.59 18.44 -13.66
C ARG A 73 -6.96 17.06 -13.95
N LYS A 74 -5.63 17.02 -14.11
CA LYS A 74 -4.89 15.75 -14.30
C LYS A 74 -5.04 14.82 -13.10
N GLN A 75 -4.91 15.33 -11.88
CA GLN A 75 -5.10 14.56 -10.66
C GLN A 75 -6.52 14.00 -10.53
N VAL A 76 -7.54 14.78 -10.88
CA VAL A 76 -8.93 14.33 -10.89
C VAL A 76 -9.13 13.22 -11.91
N ILE A 77 -8.57 13.34 -13.10
CA ILE A 77 -8.65 12.30 -14.14
C ILE A 77 -8.03 11.00 -13.63
N VAL A 78 -6.82 11.07 -13.07
CA VAL A 78 -6.15 9.88 -12.49
C VAL A 78 -6.97 9.28 -11.35
N ALA A 79 -7.54 10.11 -10.48
CA ALA A 79 -8.41 9.63 -9.40
C ALA A 79 -9.65 8.91 -9.96
N THR A 80 -10.23 9.40 -11.08
CA THR A 80 -11.38 8.72 -11.72
C THR A 80 -11.01 7.42 -12.43
N GLU A 81 -9.76 7.24 -12.81
CA GLU A 81 -9.28 6.01 -13.44
C GLU A 81 -8.91 4.92 -12.42
N GLU A 82 -8.31 5.31 -11.29
CA GLU A 82 -7.68 4.38 -10.36
C GLU A 82 -8.43 4.18 -9.03
N ALA A 83 -9.35 5.07 -8.63
CA ALA A 83 -10.12 4.91 -7.40
C ALA A 83 -11.41 4.11 -7.59
N ASP A 84 -11.99 3.61 -6.51
CA ASP A 84 -13.32 2.97 -6.48
C ASP A 84 -14.42 3.95 -6.05
N LEU A 85 -14.04 5.02 -5.36
CA LEU A 85 -14.90 6.13 -4.94
C LEU A 85 -14.10 7.43 -4.92
N VAL A 86 -14.71 8.53 -5.34
CA VAL A 86 -14.14 9.87 -5.20
C VAL A 86 -14.94 10.69 -4.19
N LEU A 87 -14.23 11.27 -3.21
CA LEU A 87 -14.75 12.34 -2.36
C LEU A 87 -14.36 13.68 -3.00
N PHE A 88 -15.34 14.38 -3.53
CA PHE A 88 -15.11 15.72 -4.06
C PHE A 88 -15.39 16.77 -3.00
N LEU A 89 -14.32 17.40 -2.49
CA LEU A 89 -14.39 18.41 -1.44
C LEU A 89 -14.54 19.81 -2.01
N VAL A 90 -15.53 20.53 -1.48
CA VAL A 90 -15.75 21.97 -1.69
C VAL A 90 -15.77 22.68 -0.34
N ASP A 91 -15.54 23.98 -0.34
CA ASP A 91 -15.47 24.82 0.86
C ASP A 91 -16.77 25.61 1.01
N ILE A 92 -17.58 25.27 2.04
CA ILE A 92 -18.88 25.89 2.26
C ILE A 92 -18.80 27.38 2.61
N LYS A 93 -17.68 27.82 3.20
CA LYS A 93 -17.47 29.23 3.58
C LYS A 93 -17.08 30.12 2.39
N ASN A 94 -16.33 29.54 1.45
CA ASN A 94 -15.90 30.28 0.25
C ASN A 94 -16.90 30.22 -0.91
N GLY A 95 -17.91 29.33 -0.81
CA GLY A 95 -18.90 29.12 -1.86
C GLY A 95 -18.33 28.45 -3.11
N LEU A 96 -19.13 28.39 -4.15
CA LEU A 96 -18.86 27.77 -5.44
C LEU A 96 -17.89 28.59 -6.28
N THR A 97 -16.86 27.96 -6.83
CA THR A 97 -15.87 28.57 -7.74
C THR A 97 -15.93 27.95 -9.14
N ASP A 98 -15.33 28.62 -10.13
CA ASP A 98 -15.26 28.11 -11.51
C ASP A 98 -14.44 26.81 -11.57
N LEU A 99 -13.36 26.71 -10.79
CA LEU A 99 -12.56 25.49 -10.69
C LEU A 99 -13.37 24.31 -10.11
N ASP A 100 -14.26 24.55 -9.15
CA ASP A 100 -15.15 23.51 -8.63
C ASP A 100 -16.12 23.02 -9.73
N GLN A 101 -16.60 23.92 -10.60
CA GLN A 101 -17.46 23.56 -11.74
C GLN A 101 -16.70 22.74 -12.78
N ASP A 102 -15.46 23.09 -13.09
CA ASP A 102 -14.60 22.37 -14.03
C ASP A 102 -14.31 20.94 -13.53
N VAL A 103 -13.95 20.81 -12.25
CA VAL A 103 -13.75 19.50 -11.62
C VAL A 103 -15.04 18.67 -11.65
N ALA A 104 -16.19 19.27 -11.33
CA ALA A 104 -17.48 18.60 -11.39
C ALA A 104 -17.82 18.11 -12.82
N LEU A 105 -17.46 18.86 -13.86
CA LEU A 105 -17.64 18.44 -15.25
C LEU A 105 -16.87 17.15 -15.57
N ILE A 106 -15.63 17.03 -15.09
CA ILE A 106 -14.82 15.80 -15.25
C ILE A 106 -15.47 14.65 -14.49
N LEU A 107 -15.84 14.88 -13.23
CA LEU A 107 -16.42 13.86 -12.36
C LEU A 107 -17.77 13.34 -12.87
N ARG A 108 -18.64 14.20 -13.42
CA ARG A 108 -19.92 13.80 -14.03
C ARG A 108 -19.76 12.91 -15.27
N ARG A 109 -18.66 13.07 -16.02
CA ARG A 109 -18.36 12.24 -17.19
C ARG A 109 -17.79 10.86 -16.80
N SER A 110 -17.29 10.74 -15.59
CA SER A 110 -16.80 9.46 -15.08
C SER A 110 -17.99 8.57 -14.70
N LYS A 111 -17.79 7.25 -14.79
CA LYS A 111 -18.76 6.24 -14.32
C LYS A 111 -18.54 5.88 -12.83
N LEU A 112 -17.63 6.57 -12.18
CA LEU A 112 -17.23 6.30 -10.80
C LEU A 112 -18.26 6.88 -9.83
N PRO A 113 -18.56 6.22 -8.70
CA PRO A 113 -19.28 6.85 -7.61
C PRO A 113 -18.54 8.07 -7.10
N VAL A 114 -19.24 9.21 -7.06
CA VAL A 114 -18.70 10.48 -6.52
C VAL A 114 -19.59 10.90 -5.36
N VAL A 115 -18.97 11.29 -4.25
CA VAL A 115 -19.64 11.88 -3.09
C VAL A 115 -19.20 13.33 -2.96
N LEU A 116 -20.15 14.25 -3.09
CA LEU A 116 -19.90 15.68 -2.90
C LEU A 116 -19.85 15.98 -1.40
N VAL A 117 -18.77 16.60 -0.95
CA VAL A 117 -18.52 16.92 0.46
C VAL A 117 -18.30 18.40 0.64
N ALA A 118 -19.25 19.09 1.27
CA ALA A 118 -19.16 20.50 1.64
C ALA A 118 -18.47 20.60 3.01
N ASN A 119 -17.18 20.89 2.99
CA ASN A 119 -16.34 20.94 4.19
C ASN A 119 -16.32 22.34 4.81
N LYS A 120 -15.85 22.43 6.06
CA LYS A 120 -15.80 23.61 6.93
C LYS A 120 -17.18 24.09 7.40
N ALA A 121 -18.16 23.19 7.45
CA ALA A 121 -19.45 23.42 8.08
C ALA A 121 -19.28 23.33 9.62
N ASP A 122 -18.62 24.35 10.21
CA ASP A 122 -18.24 24.33 11.62
C ASP A 122 -19.44 24.70 12.51
N ASP A 123 -20.36 25.51 12.01
CA ASP A 123 -21.55 25.99 12.68
C ASP A 123 -22.82 25.60 11.92
N GLY A 124 -23.96 25.49 12.65
CA GLY A 124 -25.26 25.20 12.03
C GLY A 124 -25.74 26.23 10.99
N LYS A 125 -25.21 27.47 11.04
CA LYS A 125 -25.49 28.50 10.04
C LYS A 125 -24.79 28.25 8.71
N ASP A 126 -23.64 27.58 8.74
CA ASP A 126 -22.88 27.27 7.53
C ASP A 126 -23.65 26.28 6.63
N LEU A 127 -24.55 25.48 7.20
CA LEU A 127 -25.34 24.50 6.46
C LEU A 127 -26.19 25.10 5.34
N TYR A 128 -26.60 26.37 5.47
CA TYR A 128 -27.36 27.03 4.39
C TYR A 128 -26.52 27.25 3.11
N GLY A 129 -25.20 27.32 3.22
CA GLY A 129 -24.30 27.42 2.06
C GLY A 129 -24.31 26.20 1.14
N GLN A 130 -24.79 25.05 1.62
CA GLN A 130 -24.84 23.81 0.81
C GLN A 130 -25.65 23.94 -0.46
N TYR A 131 -26.68 24.81 -0.48
CA TYR A 131 -27.61 24.95 -1.61
C TYR A 131 -26.94 25.41 -2.91
N GLU A 132 -25.82 26.13 -2.83
CA GLU A 132 -25.07 26.54 -4.02
C GLU A 132 -24.47 25.32 -4.77
N PHE A 133 -24.09 24.29 -4.05
CA PHE A 133 -23.38 23.15 -4.61
C PHE A 133 -24.26 22.15 -5.36
N TYR A 134 -25.60 22.28 -5.27
CA TYR A 134 -26.50 21.53 -6.14
C TYR A 134 -26.28 21.84 -7.63
N LYS A 135 -25.77 23.04 -7.96
CA LYS A 135 -25.41 23.43 -9.32
C LYS A 135 -24.33 22.53 -9.93
N LEU A 136 -23.54 21.84 -9.11
CA LEU A 136 -22.52 20.89 -9.56
C LEU A 136 -23.10 19.62 -10.16
N GLY A 137 -24.38 19.27 -9.88
CA GLY A 137 -25.07 18.12 -10.44
C GLY A 137 -24.45 16.77 -10.04
N LEU A 138 -23.93 16.67 -8.81
CA LEU A 138 -23.30 15.47 -8.26
C LEU A 138 -24.09 14.86 -7.10
N GLY A 139 -25.37 15.23 -6.94
CA GLY A 139 -26.24 14.79 -5.85
C GLY A 139 -26.19 15.71 -4.63
N ASP A 140 -26.69 15.20 -3.49
CA ASP A 140 -26.77 15.97 -2.25
C ASP A 140 -25.38 16.14 -1.62
N PRO A 141 -24.97 17.37 -1.25
CA PRO A 141 -23.70 17.60 -0.59
C PRO A 141 -23.75 17.14 0.88
N PHE A 142 -22.75 16.35 1.29
CA PHE A 142 -22.52 16.02 2.69
C PHE A 142 -21.82 17.16 3.39
N CYS A 143 -22.50 17.84 4.30
CA CYS A 143 -21.91 18.90 5.10
C CYS A 143 -21.08 18.31 6.24
N VAL A 144 -19.77 18.59 6.25
CA VAL A 144 -18.85 18.10 7.28
C VAL A 144 -17.96 19.22 7.81
N SER A 145 -17.47 19.05 9.02
CA SER A 145 -16.32 19.79 9.51
C SER A 145 -15.16 18.80 9.74
N ALA A 146 -14.20 18.78 8.83
CA ALA A 146 -13.02 17.94 8.99
C ALA A 146 -12.20 18.32 10.24
N ALA A 147 -12.28 19.58 10.69
CA ALA A 147 -11.59 20.06 11.88
C ALA A 147 -12.23 19.53 13.16
N THR A 148 -13.54 19.63 13.31
CA THR A 148 -14.26 19.19 14.53
C THR A 148 -14.67 17.72 14.48
N GLY A 149 -14.88 17.16 13.29
CA GLY A 149 -15.40 15.80 13.05
C GLY A 149 -16.91 15.73 12.89
N SER A 150 -17.62 16.87 12.91
CA SER A 150 -19.06 16.91 12.71
C SER A 150 -19.43 16.40 11.30
N GLY A 151 -20.47 15.57 11.18
CA GLY A 151 -20.96 15.00 9.93
C GLY A 151 -20.08 13.89 9.32
N THR A 152 -18.89 13.60 9.88
CA THR A 152 -17.98 12.60 9.29
C THR A 152 -18.47 11.15 9.49
N GLY A 153 -19.27 10.88 10.52
CA GLY A 153 -19.89 9.56 10.73
C GLY A 153 -20.89 9.23 9.64
N ASP A 154 -21.81 10.15 9.36
CA ASP A 154 -22.83 9.99 8.31
C ASP A 154 -22.19 9.87 6.92
N LEU A 155 -21.12 10.64 6.67
CA LEU A 155 -20.33 10.51 5.45
C LEU A 155 -19.72 9.11 5.31
N LEU A 156 -19.12 8.58 6.37
CA LEU A 156 -18.51 7.23 6.37
C LEU A 156 -19.57 6.14 6.16
N ASP A 157 -20.72 6.23 6.83
CA ASP A 157 -21.81 5.28 6.64
C ASP A 157 -22.29 5.28 5.19
N PHE A 158 -22.48 6.46 4.59
CA PHE A 158 -22.87 6.59 3.19
C PHE A 158 -21.81 6.05 2.22
N MET A 159 -20.52 6.35 2.47
CA MET A 159 -19.42 5.84 1.67
C MET A 159 -19.43 4.31 1.60
N LEU A 160 -19.66 3.64 2.74
CA LEU A 160 -19.71 2.17 2.77
C LEU A 160 -20.84 1.60 1.90
N THR A 161 -21.94 2.33 1.66
CA THR A 161 -23.00 1.90 0.74
C THR A 161 -22.58 1.96 -0.73
N LYS A 162 -21.57 2.78 -1.05
CA LYS A 162 -21.06 2.97 -2.43
C LYS A 162 -19.84 2.11 -2.74
N LEU A 163 -19.11 1.69 -1.72
CA LEU A 163 -17.96 0.81 -1.85
C LEU A 163 -18.41 -0.63 -2.10
N LYS A 164 -17.65 -1.37 -2.91
CA LYS A 164 -17.92 -2.78 -3.18
C LYS A 164 -17.82 -3.59 -1.89
N SER A 165 -18.68 -4.60 -1.74
CA SER A 165 -18.55 -5.57 -0.66
C SER A 165 -17.25 -6.40 -0.84
N ASP A 166 -16.60 -6.74 0.27
CA ASP A 166 -15.35 -7.52 0.25
C ASP A 166 -15.53 -8.94 -0.32
N GLU A 167 -16.76 -9.41 -0.45
CA GLU A 167 -17.10 -10.76 -0.93
C GLU A 167 -17.04 -10.92 -2.46
N ALA A 168 -16.95 -9.84 -3.24
CA ALA A 168 -17.25 -9.89 -4.67
C ALA A 168 -16.12 -10.40 -5.58
N ASP A 169 -14.85 -10.46 -5.13
CA ASP A 169 -13.70 -10.70 -6.01
C ASP A 169 -12.55 -11.52 -5.40
N ASP A 170 -12.77 -12.28 -4.32
CA ASP A 170 -11.74 -13.17 -3.79
C ASP A 170 -11.60 -14.42 -4.65
N ILE A 171 -10.55 -14.43 -5.47
CA ILE A 171 -10.04 -15.68 -6.05
C ILE A 171 -9.35 -16.43 -4.90
N GLU A 172 -10.13 -17.16 -4.11
CA GLU A 172 -9.64 -17.99 -2.99
C GLU A 172 -9.09 -19.35 -3.47
N ASP A 173 -8.38 -19.39 -4.59
CA ASP A 173 -7.78 -20.63 -5.10
C ASP A 173 -6.39 -20.92 -4.48
N GLY A 174 -5.92 -20.08 -3.57
CA GLY A 174 -4.60 -20.21 -2.94
C GLY A 174 -3.42 -19.91 -3.88
N THR A 175 -3.68 -19.46 -5.10
CA THR A 175 -2.66 -19.12 -6.08
C THR A 175 -1.99 -17.79 -5.71
N PRO A 176 -0.64 -17.72 -5.66
CA PRO A 176 0.10 -16.50 -5.31
C PRO A 176 -0.21 -15.33 -6.23
N ARG A 177 -0.27 -14.10 -5.66
CA ARG A 177 -0.46 -12.85 -6.39
C ARG A 177 0.79 -11.99 -6.30
N PHE A 178 1.43 -11.71 -7.43
CA PHE A 178 2.66 -10.93 -7.51
C PHE A 178 2.43 -9.58 -8.18
N ALA A 179 2.89 -8.49 -7.57
CA ALA A 179 2.89 -7.16 -8.15
C ALA A 179 4.32 -6.74 -8.50
N VAL A 180 4.52 -6.20 -9.71
CA VAL A 180 5.78 -5.56 -10.10
C VAL A 180 5.62 -4.05 -9.94
N VAL A 181 6.31 -3.48 -8.96
CA VAL A 181 6.22 -2.06 -8.59
C VAL A 181 7.58 -1.39 -8.67
N GLY A 182 7.59 -0.07 -8.71
CA GLY A 182 8.82 0.72 -8.80
C GLY A 182 8.54 2.03 -9.53
N ARG A 183 9.49 2.95 -9.48
CA ARG A 183 9.38 4.25 -10.16
C ARG A 183 9.24 4.12 -11.70
N PRO A 184 8.83 5.19 -12.39
CA PRO A 184 8.86 5.23 -13.85
C PRO A 184 10.25 4.85 -14.41
N ASN A 185 10.28 4.17 -15.52
CA ASN A 185 11.51 3.74 -16.22
C ASN A 185 12.46 2.79 -15.44
N ALA A 186 12.05 2.22 -14.29
CA ALA A 186 12.81 1.17 -13.61
C ALA A 186 12.82 -0.18 -14.37
N GLY A 187 12.02 -0.30 -15.42
CA GLY A 187 11.95 -1.50 -16.27
C GLY A 187 10.82 -2.48 -15.93
N LYS A 188 9.77 -2.02 -15.27
CA LYS A 188 8.59 -2.84 -14.92
C LYS A 188 7.96 -3.54 -16.14
N SER A 189 7.66 -2.77 -17.18
CA SER A 189 7.08 -3.34 -18.44
C SER A 189 8.03 -4.33 -19.12
N SER A 190 9.33 -4.03 -19.07
CA SER A 190 10.35 -4.90 -19.69
C SER A 190 10.47 -6.24 -18.97
N ILE A 191 10.46 -6.25 -17.64
CA ILE A 191 10.55 -7.51 -16.86
C ILE A 191 9.28 -8.34 -17.00
N ILE A 192 8.10 -7.71 -17.00
CA ILE A 192 6.83 -8.41 -17.22
C ILE A 192 6.77 -9.01 -18.62
N ASN A 193 7.20 -8.27 -19.64
CA ASN A 193 7.29 -8.81 -21.00
C ASN A 193 8.30 -9.97 -21.10
N ALA A 194 9.39 -9.89 -20.34
CA ALA A 194 10.36 -10.96 -20.27
C ALA A 194 9.82 -12.22 -19.54
N PHE A 195 8.94 -12.07 -18.54
CA PHE A 195 8.25 -13.19 -17.91
C PHE A 195 7.25 -13.85 -18.87
N ILE A 196 6.44 -13.05 -19.56
CA ILE A 196 5.38 -13.55 -20.46
C ILE A 196 5.97 -14.19 -21.72
N GLY A 197 7.14 -13.74 -22.19
CA GLY A 197 7.76 -14.18 -23.43
C GLY A 197 7.14 -13.53 -24.68
N GLU A 198 7.58 -13.96 -25.88
CA GLU A 198 7.08 -13.43 -27.16
C GLU A 198 5.70 -13.97 -27.57
N ASP A 199 5.27 -15.09 -26.97
CA ASP A 199 3.96 -15.71 -27.22
C ASP A 199 2.85 -14.97 -26.45
N ARG A 200 2.35 -13.90 -27.03
CA ARG A 200 1.27 -13.04 -26.49
C ARG A 200 -0.09 -13.73 -26.33
N ASN A 201 -0.24 -14.98 -26.76
CA ASN A 201 -1.54 -15.65 -26.89
C ASN A 201 -1.94 -16.54 -25.69
N ILE A 202 -1.19 -16.56 -24.57
CA ILE A 202 -1.43 -17.49 -23.46
C ILE A 202 -1.57 -16.74 -22.12
N VAL A 203 -2.20 -15.58 -22.15
CA VAL A 203 -2.60 -14.87 -20.94
C VAL A 203 -4.10 -14.72 -21.01
N THR A 204 -4.83 -15.61 -20.34
CA THR A 204 -6.27 -15.50 -20.22
C THR A 204 -6.59 -14.39 -19.22
N ASP A 205 -7.08 -13.26 -19.73
CA ASP A 205 -7.78 -12.29 -18.91
C ASP A 205 -9.01 -13.02 -18.33
N ILE A 206 -9.16 -13.05 -17.04
CA ILE A 206 -10.36 -13.62 -16.41
C ILE A 206 -11.51 -12.69 -16.79
N ALA A 207 -12.30 -13.11 -17.77
CA ALA A 207 -13.48 -12.39 -18.21
C ALA A 207 -14.56 -12.47 -17.11
N GLY A 208 -14.96 -11.33 -16.56
CA GLY A 208 -16.05 -11.29 -15.60
C GLY A 208 -16.33 -9.96 -14.92
N THR A 209 -15.42 -8.98 -15.00
CA THR A 209 -15.67 -7.66 -14.42
C THR A 209 -15.46 -6.56 -15.47
N THR A 210 -16.46 -5.71 -15.63
CA THR A 210 -16.55 -4.63 -16.62
C THR A 210 -15.57 -3.47 -16.43
N ARG A 211 -14.58 -3.60 -15.55
CA ARG A 211 -13.39 -2.75 -15.42
C ARG A 211 -12.17 -3.64 -15.27
N ASP A 212 -11.47 -3.81 -16.40
CA ASP A 212 -10.12 -4.35 -16.56
C ASP A 212 -9.68 -5.43 -15.56
N SER A 213 -9.44 -6.64 -16.04
CA SER A 213 -8.89 -7.73 -15.23
C SER A 213 -7.60 -7.29 -14.55
N ILE A 214 -7.67 -7.05 -13.24
CA ILE A 214 -6.51 -6.67 -12.42
C ILE A 214 -5.50 -7.81 -12.39
N TYR A 215 -5.96 -9.04 -12.59
CA TYR A 215 -5.16 -10.24 -12.51
C TYR A 215 -4.92 -10.87 -13.88
N THR A 216 -3.67 -11.21 -14.13
CA THR A 216 -3.25 -11.96 -15.31
C THR A 216 -2.65 -13.28 -14.85
N LYS A 217 -3.25 -14.40 -15.18
CA LYS A 217 -2.73 -15.72 -14.81
C LYS A 217 -1.46 -16.05 -15.58
N TYR A 218 -0.48 -16.60 -14.88
CA TYR A 218 0.77 -17.11 -15.41
C TYR A 218 0.96 -18.57 -14.96
N ASP A 219 0.99 -19.50 -15.89
CA ASP A 219 1.06 -20.95 -15.64
C ASP A 219 2.14 -21.64 -16.47
N LYS A 220 3.31 -21.03 -16.63
CA LYS A 220 4.40 -21.55 -17.45
C LYS A 220 5.63 -21.93 -16.64
N PHE A 221 6.47 -22.79 -17.22
CA PHE A 221 7.77 -23.21 -16.66
C PHE A 221 7.71 -23.73 -15.22
N GLY A 222 6.58 -24.31 -14.81
CA GLY A 222 6.38 -24.83 -13.47
C GLY A 222 6.03 -23.78 -12.42
N PHE A 223 5.71 -22.56 -12.87
CA PHE A 223 5.15 -21.51 -12.04
C PHE A 223 3.64 -21.39 -12.27
N ASP A 224 2.89 -21.21 -11.21
CA ASP A 224 1.46 -20.89 -11.23
C ASP A 224 1.22 -19.72 -10.25
N PHE A 225 0.82 -18.55 -10.80
CA PHE A 225 0.58 -17.34 -10.02
C PHE A 225 -0.21 -16.32 -10.84
N TYR A 226 -0.73 -15.30 -10.17
CA TYR A 226 -1.32 -14.13 -10.81
C TYR A 226 -0.35 -12.94 -10.80
N LEU A 227 -0.20 -12.30 -11.93
CA LEU A 227 0.41 -10.96 -12.03
C LEU A 227 -0.68 -9.91 -11.85
N VAL A 228 -0.44 -8.99 -10.91
CA VAL A 228 -1.37 -7.90 -10.59
C VAL A 228 -1.08 -6.68 -11.47
N ASP A 229 -2.13 -6.03 -11.99
CA ASP A 229 -2.09 -4.77 -12.76
C ASP A 229 -1.24 -4.82 -14.05
N THR A 230 -1.30 -5.91 -14.78
CA THR A 230 -0.63 -6.00 -16.10
C THR A 230 -1.35 -5.18 -17.18
N ALA A 231 -2.67 -4.97 -17.07
CA ALA A 231 -3.46 -4.19 -18.01
C ALA A 231 -2.96 -2.75 -18.12
N GLY A 232 -2.58 -2.16 -17.00
CA GLY A 232 -2.01 -0.84 -16.97
C GLY A 232 -0.62 -0.72 -17.60
N ILE A 233 0.14 -1.79 -17.62
CA ILE A 233 1.44 -1.83 -18.30
C ILE A 233 1.24 -1.99 -19.83
N ARG A 234 0.13 -2.61 -20.27
CA ARG A 234 -0.21 -2.80 -21.69
C ARG A 234 -0.81 -1.55 -22.34
N ARG A 235 -1.58 -0.74 -21.60
CA ARG A 235 -2.16 0.51 -22.10
C ARG A 235 -1.13 1.64 -22.05
N LYS A 236 -0.22 1.68 -23.03
CA LYS A 236 0.66 2.83 -23.29
C LYS A 236 -0.17 4.00 -23.82
N ASN A 237 -0.85 4.72 -22.98
CA ASN A 237 -1.27 6.08 -23.30
C ASN A 237 -0.10 7.02 -23.00
N LYS A 238 0.53 7.49 -24.05
CA LYS A 238 1.76 8.28 -24.08
C LYS A 238 1.74 9.61 -23.30
N VAL A 239 0.61 10.00 -22.72
CA VAL A 239 0.41 11.36 -22.17
C VAL A 239 0.43 11.39 -20.65
N THR A 240 0.26 10.24 -19.96
CA THR A 240 0.07 10.20 -18.50
C THR A 240 1.21 9.54 -17.71
N GLU A 241 2.23 8.97 -18.37
CA GLU A 241 3.33 8.26 -17.67
C GLU A 241 4.27 9.19 -16.90
N ASP A 242 4.28 10.49 -17.16
CA ASP A 242 5.16 11.47 -16.52
C ASP A 242 4.59 12.04 -15.20
N LEU A 243 3.33 11.75 -14.87
CA LEU A 243 2.74 12.21 -13.62
C LEU A 243 3.14 11.26 -12.47
N GLU A 244 3.92 11.78 -11.53
CA GLU A 244 4.34 11.05 -10.32
C GLU A 244 3.12 10.47 -9.58
N PHE A 245 2.04 11.22 -9.47
CA PHE A 245 0.79 10.82 -8.84
C PHE A 245 0.15 9.58 -9.48
N TYR A 246 0.13 9.50 -10.82
CA TYR A 246 -0.41 8.34 -11.55
C TYR A 246 0.36 7.05 -11.23
N SER A 247 1.69 7.14 -11.24
CA SER A 247 2.55 6.01 -10.90
C SER A 247 2.33 5.51 -9.46
N VAL A 248 2.08 6.43 -8.52
CA VAL A 248 1.83 6.09 -7.11
C VAL A 248 0.46 5.45 -6.93
N MET A 249 -0.61 6.01 -7.50
CA MET A 249 -1.97 5.46 -7.39
C MET A 249 -2.03 4.01 -7.91
N ARG A 250 -1.39 3.75 -9.05
CA ARG A 250 -1.27 2.40 -9.59
C ARG A 250 -0.46 1.48 -8.70
N SER A 251 0.66 1.98 -8.18
CA SER A 251 1.48 1.19 -7.25
C SER A 251 0.69 0.80 -6.00
N ILE A 252 -0.13 1.72 -5.45
CA ILE A 252 -1.01 1.44 -4.32
C ILE A 252 -1.96 0.28 -4.67
N ARG A 253 -2.67 0.40 -5.79
CA ARG A 253 -3.64 -0.63 -6.21
C ARG A 253 -3.00 -1.99 -6.45
N ALA A 254 -1.83 -2.02 -7.10
CA ALA A 254 -1.07 -3.24 -7.32
C ALA A 254 -0.59 -3.87 -5.99
N ILE A 255 -0.06 -3.04 -5.08
CA ILE A 255 0.40 -3.48 -3.76
C ILE A 255 -0.75 -4.07 -2.95
N GLU A 256 -1.88 -3.38 -2.84
CA GLU A 256 -3.03 -3.83 -2.05
C GLU A 256 -3.55 -5.20 -2.49
N ASN A 257 -3.57 -5.46 -3.79
CA ASN A 257 -4.11 -6.68 -4.38
C ASN A 257 -3.08 -7.81 -4.56
N SER A 258 -1.85 -7.64 -4.06
CA SER A 258 -0.79 -8.65 -4.14
C SER A 258 -0.47 -9.29 -2.80
N ASP A 259 0.22 -10.43 -2.84
CA ASP A 259 0.81 -11.11 -1.68
C ASP A 259 2.30 -10.78 -1.57
N VAL A 260 2.99 -10.72 -2.72
CA VAL A 260 4.41 -10.40 -2.84
C VAL A 260 4.61 -9.27 -3.83
N CYS A 261 5.34 -8.24 -3.40
CA CYS A 261 5.74 -7.13 -4.24
C CYS A 261 7.18 -7.33 -4.73
N ILE A 262 7.37 -7.23 -6.04
CA ILE A 262 8.67 -7.22 -6.69
C ILE A 262 9.02 -5.75 -6.94
N LEU A 263 9.85 -5.16 -6.06
CA LEU A 263 10.26 -3.77 -6.15
C LEU A 263 11.45 -3.62 -7.10
N MET A 264 11.22 -2.92 -8.20
CA MET A 264 12.23 -2.68 -9.25
C MET A 264 13.03 -1.42 -8.94
N ILE A 265 14.36 -1.54 -8.84
CA ILE A 265 15.32 -0.45 -8.68
C ILE A 265 16.20 -0.39 -9.94
N ASP A 266 16.44 0.80 -10.45
CA ASP A 266 17.35 1.02 -11.58
C ASP A 266 18.81 1.05 -11.09
N ALA A 267 19.63 0.09 -11.53
CA ALA A 267 21.04 -0.02 -11.13
C ALA A 267 21.86 1.21 -11.49
N THR A 268 21.52 1.92 -12.59
CA THR A 268 22.28 3.08 -13.07
C THR A 268 22.05 4.33 -12.22
N ARG A 269 20.96 4.37 -11.44
CA ARG A 269 20.57 5.51 -10.60
C ARG A 269 20.64 5.19 -9.10
N GLY A 270 20.66 3.90 -8.77
CA GLY A 270 20.58 3.45 -7.38
C GLY A 270 19.21 3.70 -6.76
N ILE A 271 19.15 3.68 -5.43
CA ILE A 271 17.91 3.88 -4.68
C ILE A 271 17.59 5.36 -4.50
N GLU A 272 16.42 5.80 -4.94
CA GLU A 272 15.95 7.18 -4.86
C GLU A 272 14.78 7.33 -3.85
N ALA A 273 14.35 8.58 -3.60
CA ALA A 273 13.26 8.87 -2.68
C ALA A 273 11.93 8.21 -3.10
N GLN A 274 11.67 8.14 -4.40
CA GLN A 274 10.47 7.50 -4.95
C GLN A 274 10.43 5.99 -4.69
N ASP A 275 11.58 5.30 -4.75
CA ASP A 275 11.69 3.88 -4.41
C ASP A 275 11.37 3.66 -2.93
N MET A 276 11.82 4.59 -2.07
CA MET A 276 11.52 4.56 -0.63
C MET A 276 10.04 4.77 -0.34
N ASN A 277 9.37 5.67 -1.07
CA ASN A 277 7.93 5.87 -0.93
C ASN A 277 7.15 4.57 -1.26
N ILE A 278 7.53 3.89 -2.35
CA ILE A 278 6.90 2.62 -2.73
C ILE A 278 7.21 1.53 -1.70
N PHE A 279 8.45 1.46 -1.20
CA PHE A 279 8.82 0.54 -0.13
C PHE A 279 7.98 0.75 1.14
N GLN A 280 7.77 1.99 1.57
CA GLN A 280 6.91 2.30 2.71
C GLN A 280 5.46 1.88 2.49
N LEU A 281 4.93 2.06 1.26
CA LEU A 281 3.59 1.57 0.90
C LEU A 281 3.50 0.04 1.01
N ILE A 282 4.54 -0.70 0.58
CA ILE A 282 4.62 -2.15 0.72
C ILE A 282 4.58 -2.55 2.20
N GLN A 283 5.36 -1.87 3.05
CA GLN A 283 5.40 -2.12 4.49
C GLN A 283 4.05 -1.80 5.17
N LYS A 284 3.46 -0.61 4.90
CA LYS A 284 2.15 -0.21 5.45
C LYS A 284 1.03 -1.21 5.11
N ASN A 285 1.15 -1.87 3.96
CA ASN A 285 0.19 -2.89 3.52
C ASN A 285 0.57 -4.32 3.94
N ASN A 286 1.59 -4.50 4.78
CA ASN A 286 2.05 -5.80 5.24
C ASN A 286 2.29 -6.80 4.10
N LYS A 287 2.85 -6.32 2.98
CA LYS A 287 3.15 -7.17 1.82
C LYS A 287 4.57 -7.71 1.90
N SER A 288 4.75 -8.91 1.37
CA SER A 288 6.08 -9.50 1.25
C SER A 288 6.87 -8.84 0.12
N LEU A 289 8.20 -8.83 0.23
CA LEU A 289 9.09 -8.04 -0.62
C LEU A 289 10.20 -8.86 -1.25
N VAL A 290 10.38 -8.66 -2.55
CA VAL A 290 11.60 -9.02 -3.31
C VAL A 290 12.12 -7.75 -3.96
N VAL A 291 13.38 -7.42 -3.76
CA VAL A 291 14.02 -6.27 -4.43
C VAL A 291 14.76 -6.77 -5.66
N VAL A 292 14.54 -6.12 -6.80
CA VAL A 292 15.22 -6.42 -8.05
C VAL A 292 15.98 -5.19 -8.53
N VAL A 293 17.29 -5.28 -8.54
CA VAL A 293 18.20 -4.27 -9.11
C VAL A 293 18.31 -4.60 -10.61
N ASN A 294 17.50 -3.88 -11.40
CA ASN A 294 17.38 -4.07 -12.84
C ASN A 294 18.37 -3.21 -13.62
N LYS A 295 18.54 -3.49 -14.90
CA LYS A 295 19.53 -2.87 -15.80
C LYS A 295 20.97 -3.16 -15.36
N TRP A 296 21.18 -4.32 -14.74
CA TRP A 296 22.52 -4.73 -14.29
C TRP A 296 23.51 -4.93 -15.44
N ASP A 297 22.99 -5.11 -16.65
CA ASP A 297 23.77 -5.16 -17.90
C ASP A 297 24.53 -3.85 -18.17
N LEU A 298 23.99 -2.70 -17.77
CA LEU A 298 24.54 -1.37 -17.97
C LEU A 298 25.59 -0.94 -16.90
N VAL A 299 25.73 -1.73 -15.84
CA VAL A 299 26.72 -1.46 -14.78
C VAL A 299 28.08 -1.99 -15.24
N GLU A 300 29.12 -1.15 -15.20
CA GLU A 300 30.48 -1.50 -15.62
C GLU A 300 31.15 -2.46 -14.64
N ASP A 301 31.15 -2.11 -13.35
CA ASP A 301 31.72 -2.95 -12.30
C ASP A 301 30.69 -3.95 -11.76
N LYS A 302 30.91 -5.22 -12.06
CA LYS A 302 30.10 -6.36 -11.62
C LYS A 302 30.80 -7.23 -10.61
N SER A 303 31.85 -6.69 -9.96
CA SER A 303 32.58 -7.39 -8.91
C SER A 303 31.68 -7.77 -7.73
N GLN A 304 32.11 -8.75 -6.96
CA GLN A 304 31.40 -9.11 -5.73
C GLN A 304 31.37 -7.96 -4.71
N GLU A 305 32.38 -7.11 -4.74
CA GLU A 305 32.49 -5.94 -3.88
C GLU A 305 31.48 -4.86 -4.26
N ALA A 306 31.31 -4.58 -5.55
CA ALA A 306 30.27 -3.69 -6.05
C ALA A 306 28.87 -4.20 -5.68
N ILE A 307 28.59 -5.48 -5.84
CA ILE A 307 27.32 -6.11 -5.44
C ILE A 307 27.07 -5.89 -3.95
N LYS A 308 28.03 -6.19 -3.07
CA LYS A 308 27.91 -6.00 -1.62
C LYS A 308 27.66 -4.54 -1.24
N THR A 309 28.32 -3.62 -1.93
CA THR A 309 28.15 -2.17 -1.72
C THR A 309 26.71 -1.74 -2.05
N PHE A 310 26.18 -2.20 -3.19
CA PHE A 310 24.78 -1.96 -3.56
C PHE A 310 23.80 -2.56 -2.54
N GLU A 311 24.00 -3.81 -2.15
CA GLU A 311 23.14 -4.46 -1.15
C GLU A 311 23.15 -3.72 0.18
N THR A 312 24.34 -3.31 0.64
CA THR A 312 24.48 -2.57 1.89
C THR A 312 23.79 -1.21 1.82
N ALA A 313 23.94 -0.49 0.71
CA ALA A 313 23.28 0.79 0.49
C ALA A 313 21.74 0.65 0.51
N ILE A 314 21.20 -0.38 -0.14
CA ILE A 314 19.77 -0.66 -0.17
C ILE A 314 19.26 -1.00 1.23
N ARG A 315 19.91 -1.93 1.94
CA ARG A 315 19.51 -2.35 3.28
C ARG A 315 19.55 -1.21 4.30
N ASN A 316 20.60 -0.38 4.25
CA ASN A 316 20.73 0.77 5.15
C ASN A 316 19.60 1.79 4.98
N ARG A 317 19.17 2.03 3.73
CA ARG A 317 18.06 2.96 3.45
C ARG A 317 16.69 2.39 3.79
N MET A 318 16.52 1.07 3.69
CA MET A 318 15.27 0.38 3.97
C MET A 318 15.14 -0.10 5.42
N ALA A 319 16.11 0.17 6.29
CA ALA A 319 16.01 -0.16 7.71
C ALA A 319 14.74 0.48 8.32
N PRO A 320 14.09 -0.19 9.32
CA PRO A 320 14.56 -1.36 10.06
C PRO A 320 14.26 -2.71 9.40
N PHE A 321 13.40 -2.80 8.39
CA PHE A 321 13.13 -4.05 7.69
C PHE A 321 14.21 -4.29 6.63
N VAL A 322 15.16 -5.19 6.95
CA VAL A 322 16.32 -5.48 6.09
C VAL A 322 16.41 -6.93 5.64
N ASP A 323 15.53 -7.79 6.17
CA ASP A 323 15.50 -9.23 5.84
C ASP A 323 14.64 -9.49 4.60
N PHE A 324 15.14 -9.12 3.43
CA PHE A 324 14.52 -9.40 2.13
C PHE A 324 15.58 -9.79 1.09
N PRO A 325 15.22 -10.60 0.08
CA PRO A 325 16.12 -10.97 -1.00
C PRO A 325 16.35 -9.80 -1.96
N ILE A 326 17.58 -9.67 -2.44
CA ILE A 326 17.99 -8.72 -3.48
C ILE A 326 18.53 -9.51 -4.67
N ILE A 327 18.01 -9.25 -5.87
CA ILE A 327 18.40 -9.93 -7.10
C ILE A 327 18.88 -8.89 -8.11
N PHE A 328 20.09 -9.07 -8.61
CA PHE A 328 20.65 -8.26 -9.69
C PHE A 328 20.29 -8.90 -11.03
N ALA A 329 19.46 -8.24 -11.82
CA ALA A 329 18.89 -8.79 -13.03
C ALA A 329 18.95 -7.81 -14.21
N SER A 330 18.76 -8.31 -15.42
CA SER A 330 18.50 -7.50 -16.60
C SER A 330 17.28 -8.02 -17.34
N ALA A 331 16.27 -7.19 -17.44
CA ALA A 331 15.05 -7.51 -18.19
C ALA A 331 15.31 -7.58 -19.70
N VAL A 332 16.28 -6.80 -20.21
CA VAL A 332 16.64 -6.74 -21.64
C VAL A 332 17.42 -7.98 -22.06
N THR A 333 18.46 -8.34 -21.33
CA THR A 333 19.29 -9.52 -21.62
C THR A 333 18.70 -10.81 -21.07
N LYS A 334 17.56 -10.74 -20.40
CA LYS A 334 16.86 -11.86 -19.73
C LYS A 334 17.71 -12.53 -18.64
N GLN A 335 18.71 -11.84 -18.10
CA GLN A 335 19.59 -12.36 -17.07
C GLN A 335 18.87 -12.47 -15.71
N ARG A 336 18.88 -13.66 -15.11
CA ARG A 336 18.32 -14.00 -13.78
C ARG A 336 16.80 -13.75 -13.62
N ILE A 337 16.04 -13.68 -14.71
CA ILE A 337 14.58 -13.42 -14.67
C ILE A 337 13.85 -14.54 -13.95
N PHE A 338 14.12 -15.80 -14.28
CA PHE A 338 13.51 -16.94 -13.62
C PHE A 338 13.87 -16.99 -12.14
N LYS A 339 15.07 -16.54 -11.75
CA LYS A 339 15.47 -16.44 -10.36
C LYS A 339 14.60 -15.46 -9.57
N VAL A 340 14.13 -14.38 -10.21
CA VAL A 340 13.16 -13.46 -9.60
C VAL A 340 11.85 -14.18 -9.26
N LEU A 341 11.31 -14.97 -10.20
CA LEU A 341 10.07 -15.72 -9.99
C LEU A 341 10.22 -16.82 -8.93
N GLU A 342 11.33 -17.58 -8.96
CA GLU A 342 11.65 -18.58 -7.93
C GLU A 342 11.71 -17.94 -6.53
N THR A 343 12.38 -16.79 -6.43
CA THR A 343 12.52 -16.07 -5.17
C THR A 343 11.18 -15.51 -4.70
N ALA A 344 10.35 -14.95 -5.60
CA ALA A 344 9.01 -14.49 -5.25
C ALA A 344 8.12 -15.63 -4.75
N LYS A 345 8.19 -16.80 -5.40
CA LYS A 345 7.49 -18.02 -4.94
C LYS A 345 7.98 -18.46 -3.55
N GLN A 346 9.30 -18.44 -3.30
CA GLN A 346 9.85 -18.80 -1.98
C GLN A 346 9.39 -17.81 -0.91
N VAL A 347 9.37 -16.50 -1.20
CA VAL A 347 8.89 -15.48 -0.28
C VAL A 347 7.39 -15.65 0.00
N TYR A 348 6.60 -16.06 -0.97
CA TYR A 348 5.20 -16.42 -0.73
C TYR A 348 5.06 -17.63 0.20
N LEU A 349 5.88 -18.67 0.03
CA LEU A 349 5.89 -19.83 0.94
C LEU A 349 6.31 -19.41 2.36
N ASN A 350 7.25 -18.49 2.50
CA ASN A 350 7.63 -17.94 3.80
C ASN A 350 6.47 -17.16 4.44
N ARG A 351 5.65 -16.47 3.62
CA ARG A 351 4.46 -15.74 4.07
C ARG A 351 3.36 -16.68 4.60
N THR A 352 3.20 -17.82 3.98
CA THR A 352 2.15 -18.80 4.33
C THR A 352 2.62 -19.89 5.28
N ILE A 353 3.82 -19.73 5.87
CA ILE A 353 4.40 -20.72 6.78
C ILE A 353 3.51 -20.99 7.98
N LYS A 354 3.27 -22.27 8.26
CA LYS A 354 2.56 -22.72 9.46
C LYS A 354 3.55 -23.45 10.36
N ILE A 355 3.78 -22.92 11.56
CA ILE A 355 4.71 -23.48 12.54
C ILE A 355 3.89 -24.07 13.69
N GLY A 356 4.09 -25.34 13.97
CA GLY A 356 3.40 -26.02 15.07
C GLY A 356 3.75 -25.41 16.43
N THR A 357 2.75 -25.25 17.28
CA THR A 357 2.86 -24.63 18.61
C THR A 357 3.92 -25.29 19.49
N SER A 358 4.02 -26.62 19.47
CA SER A 358 5.05 -27.37 20.23
C SER A 358 6.45 -26.94 19.81
N LYS A 359 6.71 -26.88 18.49
CA LYS A 359 8.01 -26.47 17.94
C LYS A 359 8.35 -25.02 18.25
N LEU A 360 7.34 -24.11 18.20
CA LEU A 360 7.52 -22.72 18.60
C LEU A 360 7.99 -22.59 20.04
N ASN A 361 7.34 -23.32 20.95
CA ASN A 361 7.67 -23.26 22.39
C ASN A 361 8.99 -23.95 22.69
N GLU A 362 9.27 -25.09 22.07
CA GLU A 362 10.54 -25.84 22.22
C GLU A 362 11.76 -24.99 21.86
N VAL A 363 11.66 -24.19 20.78
CA VAL A 363 12.79 -23.36 20.32
C VAL A 363 12.85 -22.02 21.05
N MET A 364 11.71 -21.33 21.18
CA MET A 364 11.73 -19.94 21.64
C MET A 364 11.75 -19.80 23.16
N LEU A 365 11.16 -20.70 23.95
CA LEU A 365 11.14 -20.56 25.40
C LEU A 365 12.55 -20.63 26.01
N PRO A 366 13.45 -21.55 25.62
CA PRO A 366 14.84 -21.53 26.11
C PRO A 366 15.58 -20.24 25.77
N ILE A 367 15.37 -19.67 24.58
CA ILE A 367 15.98 -18.38 24.17
C ILE A 367 15.48 -17.25 25.06
N ILE A 368 14.18 -17.24 25.38
CA ILE A 368 13.56 -16.24 26.25
C ILE A 368 14.04 -16.41 27.70
N GLU A 369 14.25 -17.64 28.16
CA GLU A 369 14.78 -17.92 29.51
C GLU A 369 16.22 -17.45 29.67
N GLN A 370 17.05 -17.59 28.63
CA GLN A 370 18.42 -17.07 28.61
C GLN A 370 18.48 -15.54 28.55
N THR A 371 17.54 -14.92 27.83
CA THR A 371 17.46 -13.45 27.67
C THR A 371 16.05 -12.99 27.98
N PRO A 372 15.66 -12.90 29.26
CA PRO A 372 14.31 -12.52 29.65
C PRO A 372 14.03 -11.03 29.41
N PRO A 373 12.74 -10.65 29.28
CA PRO A 373 12.37 -9.24 29.18
C PRO A 373 12.91 -8.44 30.38
N PRO A 374 13.45 -7.23 30.17
CA PRO A 374 13.95 -6.40 31.26
C PRO A 374 12.87 -6.15 32.30
N SER A 375 13.23 -6.29 33.58
CA SER A 375 12.31 -5.96 34.69
C SER A 375 12.04 -4.47 34.74
N ILE A 376 10.79 -4.07 35.01
CA ILE A 376 10.39 -2.68 35.14
C ILE A 376 9.81 -2.45 36.53
N LYS A 377 10.37 -1.49 37.29
CA LYS A 377 9.92 -1.14 38.64
C LYS A 377 9.86 -2.37 39.59
N GLY A 378 10.88 -3.25 39.50
CA GLY A 378 10.94 -4.48 40.30
C GLY A 378 9.98 -5.59 39.92
N LYS A 379 9.23 -5.43 38.83
CA LYS A 379 8.31 -6.45 38.30
C LYS A 379 9.02 -7.33 37.27
N TYR A 380 9.01 -8.62 37.51
CA TYR A 380 9.57 -9.61 36.56
C TYR A 380 8.51 -10.01 35.53
N ILE A 381 8.89 -9.91 34.25
CA ILE A 381 8.05 -10.29 33.13
C ILE A 381 8.42 -11.73 32.73
N LYS A 382 7.43 -12.62 32.69
CA LYS A 382 7.63 -14.01 32.29
C LYS A 382 6.71 -14.33 31.11
N ILE A 383 7.31 -14.72 29.99
CA ILE A 383 6.61 -15.28 28.82
C ILE A 383 6.51 -16.79 29.04
N LYS A 384 5.30 -17.34 28.99
CA LYS A 384 5.03 -18.73 29.34
C LYS A 384 4.62 -19.60 28.16
N TYR A 385 4.18 -18.99 27.08
CA TYR A 385 3.60 -19.72 25.96
C TYR A 385 3.61 -18.86 24.71
N ILE A 386 3.75 -19.52 23.55
CA ILE A 386 3.76 -18.87 22.25
C ILE A 386 2.86 -19.66 21.31
N SER A 387 2.04 -18.95 20.53
CA SER A 387 1.24 -19.55 19.48
C SER A 387 1.29 -18.72 18.20
N GLN A 388 1.13 -19.37 17.05
CA GLN A 388 0.84 -18.70 15.79
C GLN A 388 -0.68 -18.53 15.65
N VAL A 389 -1.13 -17.36 15.23
CA VAL A 389 -2.55 -17.13 14.91
C VAL A 389 -2.83 -17.74 13.54
N PRO A 390 -3.81 -18.66 13.42
CA PRO A 390 -4.16 -19.24 12.13
C PRO A 390 -4.81 -18.21 11.21
N ASP A 391 -4.76 -18.49 9.91
CA ASP A 391 -5.48 -17.80 8.84
C ASP A 391 -5.32 -16.28 8.82
N THR A 392 -4.11 -15.83 9.14
CA THR A 392 -3.71 -14.42 9.03
C THR A 392 -2.97 -14.15 7.72
N GLN A 393 -3.12 -12.94 7.17
CA GLN A 393 -2.46 -12.55 5.91
C GLN A 393 -0.93 -12.64 5.96
N ILE A 394 -0.34 -12.45 7.14
CA ILE A 394 1.10 -12.62 7.39
C ILE A 394 1.32 -13.44 8.66
N PRO A 395 2.48 -14.11 8.80
CA PRO A 395 2.77 -14.87 10.01
C PRO A 395 2.64 -13.99 11.25
N THR A 396 1.69 -14.34 12.11
CA THR A 396 1.35 -13.58 13.31
C THR A 396 1.54 -14.46 14.53
N PHE A 397 2.38 -14.02 15.45
CA PHE A 397 2.74 -14.76 16.66
C PHE A 397 2.30 -14.03 17.91
N VAL A 398 1.69 -14.76 18.83
CA VAL A 398 1.26 -14.25 20.14
C VAL A 398 2.12 -14.86 21.23
N PHE A 399 2.80 -14.02 21.99
CA PHE A 399 3.57 -14.37 23.16
C PHE A 399 2.76 -14.02 24.41
N TYR A 400 2.45 -15.04 25.21
CA TYR A 400 1.62 -14.88 26.40
C TYR A 400 2.49 -14.60 27.63
N ALA A 401 2.37 -13.39 28.17
CA ALA A 401 3.11 -12.92 29.31
C ALA A 401 2.20 -12.61 30.52
N ASN A 402 2.78 -12.62 31.72
CA ASN A 402 2.08 -12.20 32.94
C ASN A 402 1.83 -10.69 33.00
N LEU A 403 2.69 -9.88 32.39
CA LEU A 403 2.68 -8.41 32.42
C LEU A 403 2.98 -7.84 31.03
N PRO A 404 2.09 -8.02 30.04
CA PRO A 404 2.36 -7.67 28.63
C PRO A 404 2.60 -6.17 28.41
N GLN A 405 1.96 -5.31 29.21
CA GLN A 405 2.06 -3.85 29.11
C GLN A 405 3.47 -3.30 29.45
N TYR A 406 4.32 -4.12 30.06
CA TYR A 406 5.69 -3.73 30.40
C TYR A 406 6.75 -4.27 29.41
N VAL A 407 6.35 -5.04 28.41
CA VAL A 407 7.28 -5.51 27.37
C VAL A 407 7.57 -4.36 26.41
N LYS A 408 8.83 -3.91 26.39
CA LYS A 408 9.28 -2.81 25.55
C LYS A 408 9.35 -3.22 24.08
N GLU A 409 9.23 -2.26 23.18
CA GLU A 409 9.37 -2.43 21.73
C GLU A 409 10.72 -3.06 21.33
N SER A 410 11.80 -2.65 22.00
CA SER A 410 13.14 -3.24 21.77
C SER A 410 13.17 -4.75 22.01
N TYR A 411 12.38 -5.25 22.98
CA TYR A 411 12.29 -6.68 23.25
C TYR A 411 11.39 -7.41 22.22
N ARG A 412 10.36 -6.75 21.70
CA ARG A 412 9.58 -7.30 20.57
C ARG A 412 10.46 -7.50 19.34
N ARG A 413 11.30 -6.51 19.02
CA ARG A 413 12.28 -6.62 17.91
C ARG A 413 13.29 -7.73 18.16
N PHE A 414 13.72 -7.95 19.40
CA PHE A 414 14.56 -9.10 19.75
C PHE A 414 13.85 -10.41 19.47
N LEU A 415 12.59 -10.58 19.88
CA LEU A 415 11.80 -11.78 19.59
C LEU A 415 11.62 -11.99 18.09
N GLU A 416 11.33 -10.94 17.32
CA GLU A 416 11.24 -10.99 15.88
C GLU A 416 12.55 -11.49 15.25
N ASN A 417 13.69 -10.92 15.64
CA ASN A 417 14.99 -11.35 15.15
C ASN A 417 15.26 -12.82 15.45
N LYS A 418 14.92 -13.28 16.66
CA LYS A 418 15.07 -14.69 17.03
C LYS A 418 14.14 -15.63 16.25
N MET A 419 12.94 -15.16 15.91
CA MET A 419 12.06 -15.87 14.98
C MET A 419 12.71 -16.03 13.60
N ARG A 420 13.29 -14.94 13.04
CA ARG A 420 13.98 -14.95 11.73
C ARG A 420 15.24 -15.82 11.70
N GLU A 421 15.96 -15.92 12.82
CA GLU A 421 17.13 -16.80 12.94
C GLU A 421 16.76 -18.29 12.89
N ASN A 422 15.57 -18.67 13.36
CA ASN A 422 15.16 -20.05 13.50
C ASN A 422 14.19 -20.54 12.40
N TRP A 423 13.54 -19.64 11.69
CA TRP A 423 12.61 -19.96 10.58
C TRP A 423 12.87 -19.09 9.37
N THR A 424 12.66 -19.68 8.19
CA THR A 424 12.80 -18.95 6.91
C THR A 424 11.65 -17.98 6.73
N LEU A 425 11.84 -16.74 7.16
CA LEU A 425 10.87 -15.64 7.10
C LEU A 425 11.32 -14.51 6.18
N THR A 426 12.44 -14.71 5.47
CA THR A 426 13.04 -13.71 4.58
C THR A 426 12.04 -13.20 3.56
N GLY A 427 11.99 -11.89 3.38
CA GLY A 427 11.09 -11.18 2.47
C GLY A 427 9.67 -10.99 3.02
N THR A 428 9.36 -11.52 4.20
CA THR A 428 8.01 -11.49 4.76
C THR A 428 7.97 -10.69 6.05
N PRO A 429 7.06 -9.70 6.19
CA PRO A 429 6.79 -9.08 7.46
C PRO A 429 6.14 -10.09 8.41
N ILE A 430 6.38 -9.93 9.71
CA ILE A 430 5.73 -10.74 10.74
C ILE A 430 5.14 -9.85 11.83
N ASN A 431 4.07 -10.29 12.45
CA ASN A 431 3.49 -9.63 13.61
C ASN A 431 3.86 -10.37 14.90
N VAL A 432 4.33 -9.61 15.89
CA VAL A 432 4.62 -10.11 17.23
C VAL A 432 3.74 -9.39 18.24
N PHE A 433 2.75 -10.08 18.78
CA PHE A 433 1.87 -9.55 19.82
C PHE A 433 2.24 -10.12 21.18
N ILE A 434 2.17 -9.28 22.21
CA ILE A 434 2.31 -9.71 23.60
C ILE A 434 0.94 -9.58 24.26
N ARG A 435 0.41 -10.66 24.78
CA ARG A 435 -0.91 -10.70 25.41
C ARG A 435 -0.84 -11.25 26.82
N GLN A 436 -1.80 -10.93 27.63
CA GLN A 436 -2.00 -11.54 28.96
C GLN A 436 -2.56 -12.95 28.73
N LYS A 437 -2.08 -13.89 29.55
CA LYS A 437 -2.60 -15.26 29.57
C LYS A 437 -3.88 -15.30 30.39
#